data_ce21bf2f0adddd1b5aab9c2f01f2305c
#
_entry.id   ce21bf2f0adddd1b5aab9c2f01f2305c
#
_cell.length_a   1.000
_cell.length_b   1.000
_cell.length_c   1.000
_cell.angle_alpha   90.00
_cell.angle_beta   90.00
_cell.angle_gamma   90.00
#
_symmetry.space_group_name_H-M   'P 1'
#
loop_
_entity.id
_entity.type
_entity.pdbx_description
1 polymer ?
#
loop_
_entity_poly.entity_id
_entity_poly.type
_entity_poly.pdbx_seq_one_letter_code
_entity_poly.pdbx_strand_id
1 'polypeptide(L)'
;GKILSHDDIDYLTQKKAWEISINTRAQYSGKKIIELYKESLKKSDEMWRKFGFSQDKPMKVSRCHMSVSGISLQEYMQMMQNMQTDEMIGLSAHPEHFIAIVTNEKIYGIEPFGMYGTPTLCEVIITDVSNLGEQIRNDKKLDYPISMAGRAFLTDGVTEINSPFHQFKPTEDGFEVETAVYWPEKVPDEIVKGHSLHLACEFYEGLKLTGKLI
;
A
#
# COMPACT_ATOMS: atom_id res chain seq x y z
N GLY A 1 22.51 -3.40 32.74
CA GLY A 1 22.03 -2.83 31.46
C GLY A 1 22.07 -3.91 30.38
N LYS A 2 21.21 -3.78 29.35
CA LYS A 2 21.23 -4.69 28.18
C LYS A 2 22.38 -4.27 27.26
N ILE A 3 23.17 -5.24 26.79
CA ILE A 3 24.15 -5.02 25.74
C ILE A 3 23.39 -5.03 24.41
N LEU A 4 23.56 -4.00 23.59
CA LEU A 4 22.95 -3.86 22.27
C LEU A 4 23.99 -4.16 21.19
N SER A 5 23.59 -4.90 20.17
CA SER A 5 24.35 -5.05 18.92
C SER A 5 24.16 -3.82 18.01
N HIS A 6 24.92 -3.74 16.92
CA HIS A 6 24.72 -2.73 15.88
C HIS A 6 23.31 -2.84 15.29
N ASP A 7 22.86 -4.06 14.99
CA ASP A 7 21.52 -4.31 14.42
C ASP A 7 20.40 -3.90 15.38
N ASP A 8 20.57 -4.10 16.71
CA ASP A 8 19.63 -3.61 17.73
C ASP A 8 19.54 -2.08 17.70
N ILE A 9 20.66 -1.38 17.55
CA ILE A 9 20.72 0.08 17.52
C ILE A 9 20.04 0.60 16.24
N ASP A 10 20.35 0.00 15.09
CA ASP A 10 19.74 0.37 13.81
C ASP A 10 18.22 0.15 13.83
N TYR A 11 17.77 -1.01 14.34
CA TYR A 11 16.35 -1.30 14.52
C TYR A 11 15.65 -0.28 15.43
N LEU A 12 16.23 0.01 16.59
CA LEU A 12 15.64 0.98 17.53
C LEU A 12 15.60 2.40 16.94
N THR A 13 16.61 2.76 16.17
CA THR A 13 16.66 4.06 15.47
C THR A 13 15.57 4.16 14.42
N GLN A 14 15.41 3.13 13.58
CA GLN A 14 14.34 3.06 12.58
C GLN A 14 12.97 3.11 13.24
N LYS A 15 12.75 2.31 14.28
CA LYS A 15 11.49 2.30 15.04
C LYS A 15 11.16 3.70 15.57
N LYS A 16 12.16 4.40 16.13
CA LYS A 16 11.96 5.75 16.67
C LYS A 16 11.66 6.78 15.57
N ALA A 17 12.33 6.71 14.44
CA ALA A 17 12.06 7.55 13.28
C ALA A 17 10.63 7.33 12.75
N TRP A 18 10.17 6.09 12.72
CA TRP A 18 8.81 5.71 12.34
C TRP A 18 7.76 6.31 13.28
N GLU A 19 7.93 6.13 14.61
CA GLU A 19 7.04 6.72 15.62
C GLU A 19 6.95 8.25 15.48
N ILE A 20 8.09 8.93 15.28
CA ILE A 20 8.14 10.39 15.08
C ILE A 20 7.38 10.78 13.81
N SER A 21 7.56 10.05 12.71
CA SER A 21 6.87 10.31 11.44
C SER A 21 5.35 10.18 11.60
N ILE A 22 4.85 9.09 12.20
CA ILE A 22 3.42 8.86 12.44
C ILE A 22 2.85 9.97 13.32
N ASN A 23 3.48 10.24 14.47
CA ASN A 23 3.02 11.26 15.41
C ASN A 23 2.99 12.66 14.80
N THR A 24 3.93 12.98 13.92
CA THR A 24 3.95 14.27 13.21
C THR A 24 2.79 14.37 12.22
N ARG A 25 2.56 13.33 11.43
CA ARG A 25 1.46 13.29 10.44
C ARG A 25 0.09 13.32 11.10
N ALA A 26 -0.09 12.61 12.21
CA ALA A 26 -1.33 12.55 12.97
C ALA A 26 -1.80 13.94 13.50
N GLN A 27 -0.89 14.91 13.60
CA GLN A 27 -1.23 16.28 14.02
C GLN A 27 -1.86 17.13 12.90
N TYR A 28 -1.86 16.64 11.67
CA TYR A 28 -2.39 17.34 10.52
C TYR A 28 -3.63 16.63 9.98
N SER A 29 -4.73 17.34 9.81
CA SER A 29 -5.88 16.84 9.06
C SER A 29 -5.50 16.61 7.59
N GLY A 30 -6.18 15.68 6.91
CA GLY A 30 -5.95 15.42 5.50
C GLY A 30 -6.01 16.67 4.63
N LYS A 31 -6.94 17.61 4.92
CA LYS A 31 -7.08 18.88 4.22
C LYS A 31 -5.82 19.76 4.34
N LYS A 32 -5.22 19.80 5.51
CA LYS A 32 -3.99 20.57 5.76
C LYS A 32 -2.77 19.93 5.09
N ILE A 33 -2.71 18.60 5.04
CA ILE A 33 -1.66 17.87 4.32
C ILE A 33 -1.76 18.13 2.81
N ILE A 34 -2.94 18.09 2.22
CA ILE A 34 -3.16 18.44 0.80
C ILE A 34 -2.66 19.86 0.49
N GLU A 35 -2.97 20.82 1.34
CA GLU A 35 -2.49 22.19 1.16
C GLU A 35 -0.97 22.29 1.26
N LEU A 36 -0.36 21.61 2.25
CA LEU A 36 1.08 21.59 2.46
C LEU A 36 1.84 21.02 1.26
N TYR A 37 1.31 19.96 0.65
CA TYR A 37 1.93 19.25 -0.48
C TYR A 37 1.41 19.69 -1.85
N LYS A 38 0.58 20.74 -1.95
CA LYS A 38 -0.12 21.16 -3.17
C LYS A 38 0.76 21.19 -4.43
N GLU A 39 1.94 21.80 -4.34
CA GLU A 39 2.84 21.90 -5.50
C GLU A 39 3.49 20.55 -5.86
N SER A 40 3.80 19.72 -4.86
CA SER A 40 4.32 18.37 -5.08
C SER A 40 3.27 17.47 -5.69
N LEU A 41 2.03 17.54 -5.21
CA LEU A 41 0.89 16.79 -5.77
C LEU A 41 0.64 17.16 -7.22
N LYS A 42 0.69 18.44 -7.58
CA LYS A 42 0.55 18.88 -8.98
C LYS A 42 1.64 18.28 -9.89
N LYS A 43 2.90 18.28 -9.43
CA LYS A 43 4.01 17.66 -10.18
C LYS A 43 3.81 16.15 -10.33
N SER A 44 3.31 15.49 -9.29
CA SER A 44 2.96 14.08 -9.33
C SER A 44 1.89 13.79 -10.36
N ASP A 45 0.81 14.56 -10.38
CA ASP A 45 -0.27 14.42 -11.37
C ASP A 45 0.24 14.54 -12.81
N GLU A 46 1.10 15.54 -13.07
CA GLU A 46 1.72 15.73 -14.39
C GLU A 46 2.61 14.54 -14.77
N MET A 47 3.33 13.97 -13.81
CA MET A 47 4.16 12.78 -14.00
C MET A 47 3.32 11.56 -14.37
N TRP A 48 2.25 11.27 -13.62
CA TRP A 48 1.38 10.13 -13.88
C TRP A 48 0.68 10.21 -15.23
N ARG A 49 0.21 11.39 -15.62
CA ARG A 49 -0.37 11.62 -16.97
C ARG A 49 0.64 11.33 -18.10
N LYS A 50 1.92 11.64 -17.89
CA LYS A 50 2.99 11.31 -18.87
C LYS A 50 3.28 9.83 -18.95
N PHE A 51 3.22 9.10 -17.83
CA PHE A 51 3.39 7.65 -17.83
C PHE A 51 2.25 6.95 -18.57
N GLY A 52 1.01 7.43 -18.41
CA GLY A 52 -0.14 7.02 -19.20
C GLY A 52 -0.50 5.55 -18.98
N PHE A 53 -1.08 5.22 -17.83
CA PHE A 53 -1.57 3.89 -17.52
C PHE A 53 -2.68 3.46 -18.49
N SER A 54 -2.69 2.19 -18.87
CA SER A 54 -3.78 1.55 -19.61
C SER A 54 -3.72 0.05 -19.34
N GLN A 55 -4.85 -0.52 -18.97
CA GLN A 55 -4.96 -1.96 -18.69
C GLN A 55 -4.85 -2.84 -19.94
N ASP A 56 -4.94 -2.24 -21.14
CA ASP A 56 -4.79 -2.93 -22.43
C ASP A 56 -3.34 -2.91 -22.95
N LYS A 57 -2.41 -2.35 -22.17
CA LYS A 57 -0.98 -2.28 -22.52
C LYS A 57 -0.15 -3.11 -21.55
N PRO A 58 1.08 -3.48 -21.93
CA PRO A 58 2.02 -4.11 -21.00
C PRO A 58 2.22 -3.27 -19.74
N MET A 59 2.24 -3.94 -18.60
CA MET A 59 2.40 -3.30 -17.29
C MET A 59 3.62 -3.88 -16.57
N LYS A 60 4.34 -3.01 -15.85
CA LYS A 60 5.32 -3.43 -14.84
C LYS A 60 4.59 -3.80 -13.55
N VAL A 61 5.18 -4.66 -12.73
CA VAL A 61 4.55 -5.16 -11.51
C VAL A 61 5.50 -5.04 -10.33
N SER A 62 5.05 -4.32 -9.29
CA SER A 62 5.61 -4.44 -7.93
C SER A 62 4.97 -5.63 -7.26
N ARG A 63 5.76 -6.48 -6.61
CA ARG A 63 5.26 -7.71 -6.01
C ARG A 63 5.98 -8.03 -4.71
N CYS A 64 5.21 -8.52 -3.73
CA CYS A 64 5.73 -9.11 -2.52
C CYS A 64 4.95 -10.39 -2.22
N HIS A 65 5.66 -11.46 -1.86
CA HIS A 65 5.07 -12.71 -1.38
C HIS A 65 5.50 -12.96 0.06
N MET A 66 4.55 -13.30 0.93
CA MET A 66 4.82 -13.62 2.33
C MET A 66 4.04 -14.85 2.78
N SER A 67 4.68 -15.63 3.66
CA SER A 67 4.03 -16.69 4.43
C SER A 67 3.92 -16.22 5.87
N VAL A 68 2.72 -16.25 6.42
CA VAL A 68 2.40 -15.77 7.78
C VAL A 68 1.98 -16.96 8.62
N SER A 69 2.63 -17.16 9.78
CA SER A 69 2.28 -18.17 10.77
C SER A 69 1.83 -17.52 12.09
N GLY A 70 0.91 -18.16 12.80
CA GLY A 70 0.43 -17.70 14.10
C GLY A 70 -0.62 -16.58 14.07
N ILE A 71 -0.95 -16.08 12.88
CA ILE A 71 -2.02 -15.09 12.65
C ILE A 71 -2.91 -15.63 11.54
N SER A 72 -4.20 -15.82 11.81
CA SER A 72 -5.14 -16.28 10.79
C SER A 72 -5.48 -15.17 9.80
N LEU A 73 -5.85 -15.54 8.57
CA LEU A 73 -6.32 -14.57 7.57
C LEU A 73 -7.55 -13.79 8.07
N GLN A 74 -8.43 -14.43 8.84
CA GLN A 74 -9.59 -13.75 9.42
C GLN A 74 -9.19 -12.61 10.37
N GLU A 75 -8.18 -12.81 11.21
CA GLU A 75 -7.68 -11.78 12.13
C GLU A 75 -7.04 -10.62 11.37
N TYR A 76 -6.28 -10.93 10.33
CA TYR A 76 -5.70 -9.90 9.46
C TYR A 76 -6.80 -9.09 8.75
N MET A 77 -7.81 -9.75 8.18
CA MET A 77 -8.95 -9.07 7.52
C MET A 77 -9.76 -8.23 8.51
N GLN A 78 -9.91 -8.67 9.76
CA GLN A 78 -10.57 -7.88 10.80
C GLN A 78 -9.77 -6.60 11.13
N MET A 79 -8.44 -6.70 11.21
CA MET A 79 -7.58 -5.53 11.38
C MET A 79 -7.75 -4.56 10.23
N MET A 80 -7.76 -5.04 8.98
CA MET A 80 -8.01 -4.18 7.82
C MET A 80 -9.40 -3.52 7.83
N GLN A 81 -10.44 -4.21 8.29
CA GLN A 81 -11.76 -3.61 8.47
C GLN A 81 -11.76 -2.47 9.49
N ASN A 82 -10.95 -2.56 10.53
CA ASN A 82 -10.84 -1.51 11.54
C ASN A 82 -10.26 -0.20 10.96
N MET A 83 -9.54 -0.24 9.83
CA MET A 83 -9.09 0.96 9.10
C MET A 83 -10.27 1.87 8.66
N GLN A 84 -11.46 1.31 8.50
CA GLN A 84 -12.66 2.09 8.11
C GLN A 84 -13.17 2.99 9.25
N THR A 85 -12.83 2.67 10.48
CA THR A 85 -13.26 3.41 11.68
C THR A 85 -12.13 4.16 12.37
N ASP A 86 -10.89 3.83 12.06
CA ASP A 86 -9.69 4.43 12.64
C ASP A 86 -8.61 4.68 11.58
N GLU A 87 -8.53 5.93 11.10
CA GLU A 87 -7.52 6.38 10.13
C GLU A 87 -6.08 6.16 10.64
N MET A 88 -5.87 6.14 11.97
CA MET A 88 -4.54 5.92 12.54
C MET A 88 -3.98 4.54 12.22
N ILE A 89 -4.83 3.54 12.02
CA ILE A 89 -4.40 2.20 11.59
C ILE A 89 -3.73 2.28 10.22
N GLY A 90 -4.40 2.91 9.24
CA GLY A 90 -3.86 3.10 7.91
C GLY A 90 -2.58 3.93 7.88
N LEU A 91 -2.53 5.03 8.66
CA LEU A 91 -1.32 5.84 8.79
C LEU A 91 -0.16 5.08 9.47
N SER A 92 -0.47 4.17 10.39
CA SER A 92 0.54 3.38 11.13
C SER A 92 1.08 2.21 10.32
N ALA A 93 0.37 1.78 9.27
CA ALA A 93 0.81 0.68 8.42
C ALA A 93 2.06 1.03 7.59
N HIS A 94 2.27 2.31 7.24
CA HIS A 94 3.50 2.72 6.54
C HIS A 94 3.91 4.17 6.83
N PRO A 95 5.22 4.48 6.99
CA PRO A 95 5.70 5.85 7.23
C PRO A 95 5.48 6.78 6.03
N GLU A 96 5.22 6.24 4.86
CA GLU A 96 4.92 7.02 3.65
C GLU A 96 3.42 7.33 3.50
N HIS A 97 2.54 6.79 4.32
CA HIS A 97 1.13 7.15 4.32
C HIS A 97 0.90 8.52 4.97
N PHE A 98 0.54 9.51 4.20
CA PHE A 98 0.20 10.86 4.68
C PHE A 98 -1.29 11.06 4.88
N ILE A 99 -2.12 10.37 4.11
CA ILE A 99 -3.56 10.18 4.29
C ILE A 99 -3.86 8.73 3.96
N ALA A 100 -4.70 8.07 4.75
CA ALA A 100 -5.16 6.71 4.51
C ALA A 100 -6.59 6.55 5.02
N ILE A 101 -7.57 6.97 4.23
CA ILE A 101 -9.00 6.86 4.54
C ILE A 101 -9.58 5.70 3.76
N VAL A 102 -10.08 4.70 4.47
CA VAL A 102 -10.62 3.47 3.90
C VAL A 102 -12.14 3.44 4.08
N THR A 103 -12.86 3.08 3.03
CA THR A 103 -14.30 2.78 3.05
C THR A 103 -14.55 1.42 2.40
N ASN A 104 -15.81 0.95 2.37
CA ASN A 104 -16.16 -0.30 1.68
C ASN A 104 -15.95 -0.23 0.15
N GLU A 105 -15.95 0.97 -0.42
CA GLU A 105 -15.95 1.16 -1.88
C GLU A 105 -14.60 1.67 -2.39
N LYS A 106 -13.87 2.42 -1.57
CA LYS A 106 -12.63 3.06 -1.99
C LYS A 106 -11.64 3.33 -0.86
N ILE A 107 -10.39 3.47 -1.24
CA ILE A 107 -9.31 3.99 -0.41
C ILE A 107 -8.92 5.36 -0.97
N TYR A 108 -8.86 6.37 -0.11
CA TYR A 108 -8.40 7.71 -0.45
C TYR A 108 -7.10 7.98 0.31
N GLY A 109 -6.03 8.23 -0.43
CA GLY A 109 -4.71 8.29 0.18
C GLY A 109 -3.75 9.26 -0.48
N ILE A 110 -2.74 9.63 0.29
CA ILE A 110 -1.52 10.30 -0.19
C ILE A 110 -0.33 9.45 0.21
N GLU A 111 0.41 9.00 -0.79
CA GLU A 111 1.66 8.27 -0.61
C GLU A 111 2.62 8.49 -1.79
N PRO A 112 3.95 8.33 -1.63
CA PRO A 112 4.93 8.49 -2.71
C PRO A 112 5.18 7.20 -3.50
N PHE A 113 4.42 6.14 -3.30
CA PHE A 113 4.55 4.84 -3.98
C PHE A 113 5.97 4.25 -3.96
N GLY A 114 6.56 4.16 -2.77
CA GLY A 114 7.83 3.47 -2.63
C GLY A 114 9.05 4.35 -2.92
N MET A 115 9.24 5.41 -2.15
CA MET A 115 10.50 6.16 -2.07
C MET A 115 10.89 6.98 -3.31
N TYR A 116 9.95 7.21 -4.25
CA TYR A 116 10.23 8.06 -5.42
C TYR A 116 10.22 9.57 -5.11
N GLY A 117 9.80 9.95 -3.91
CA GLY A 117 9.97 11.30 -3.39
C GLY A 117 8.84 12.29 -3.69
N THR A 118 7.93 12.02 -4.60
CA THR A 118 6.81 12.92 -4.92
C THR A 118 5.50 12.26 -4.51
N PRO A 119 4.84 12.74 -3.44
CA PRO A 119 3.59 12.15 -2.98
C PRO A 119 2.49 12.30 -4.04
N THR A 120 1.66 11.30 -4.14
CA THR A 120 0.50 11.25 -5.04
C THR A 120 -0.77 11.21 -4.21
N LEU A 121 -1.72 12.07 -4.52
CA LEU A 121 -3.08 11.98 -4.00
C LEU A 121 -3.93 11.18 -4.97
N CYS A 122 -4.47 10.06 -4.52
CA CYS A 122 -5.28 9.19 -5.37
C CYS A 122 -6.45 8.56 -4.63
N GLU A 123 -7.39 8.03 -5.42
CA GLU A 123 -8.47 7.17 -4.96
C GLU A 123 -8.31 5.78 -5.59
N VAL A 124 -8.29 4.73 -4.78
CA VAL A 124 -8.38 3.35 -5.24
C VAL A 124 -9.83 2.90 -5.14
N ILE A 125 -10.46 2.67 -6.27
CA ILE A 125 -11.83 2.12 -6.35
C ILE A 125 -11.73 0.61 -6.28
N ILE A 126 -12.36 0.01 -5.26
CA ILE A 126 -12.40 -1.44 -5.06
C ILE A 126 -13.27 -2.05 -6.14
N THR A 127 -12.81 -3.12 -6.77
CA THR A 127 -13.52 -3.79 -7.86
C THR A 127 -13.24 -5.29 -7.87
N ASP A 128 -14.04 -6.04 -8.63
CA ASP A 128 -13.74 -7.45 -8.90
C ASP A 128 -12.63 -7.58 -9.95
N VAL A 129 -11.78 -8.59 -9.80
CA VAL A 129 -10.66 -8.84 -10.72
C VAL A 129 -11.11 -9.07 -12.16
N SER A 130 -12.33 -9.58 -12.38
CA SER A 130 -12.90 -9.76 -13.73
C SER A 130 -13.08 -8.44 -14.50
N ASN A 131 -13.14 -7.31 -13.79
CA ASN A 131 -13.25 -5.98 -14.38
C ASN A 131 -11.89 -5.35 -14.71
N LEU A 132 -10.78 -6.06 -14.47
CA LEU A 132 -9.42 -5.59 -14.73
C LEU A 132 -8.88 -6.10 -16.06
N GLY A 133 -7.77 -5.54 -16.52
CA GLY A 133 -7.09 -5.91 -17.76
C GLY A 133 -6.63 -7.38 -17.79
N GLU A 134 -6.44 -7.90 -18.99
CA GLU A 134 -6.10 -9.31 -19.20
C GLU A 134 -4.86 -9.76 -18.45
N GLN A 135 -3.80 -8.93 -18.44
CA GLN A 135 -2.56 -9.25 -17.73
C GLN A 135 -2.81 -9.51 -16.23
N ILE A 136 -3.68 -8.72 -15.59
CA ILE A 136 -4.02 -8.87 -14.16
C ILE A 136 -4.90 -10.10 -13.96
N ARG A 137 -5.91 -10.31 -14.83
CA ARG A 137 -6.78 -11.50 -14.73
C ARG A 137 -6.00 -12.80 -14.88
N ASN A 138 -5.02 -12.84 -15.79
CA ASN A 138 -4.18 -14.00 -16.03
C ASN A 138 -3.22 -14.31 -14.87
N ASP A 139 -2.98 -13.33 -13.98
CA ASP A 139 -2.15 -13.47 -12.79
C ASP A 139 -2.91 -14.05 -11.58
N LYS A 140 -4.22 -14.26 -11.73
CA LYS A 140 -5.04 -14.87 -10.69
C LYS A 140 -4.65 -16.34 -10.46
N LYS A 141 -4.22 -16.64 -9.24
CA LYS A 141 -3.85 -17.98 -8.80
C LYS A 141 -5.08 -18.77 -8.37
N LEU A 142 -5.23 -19.99 -8.89
CA LEU A 142 -6.39 -20.84 -8.60
C LEU A 142 -6.44 -21.33 -7.15
N ASP A 143 -5.29 -21.47 -6.51
CA ASP A 143 -5.16 -21.90 -5.12
C ASP A 143 -5.16 -20.75 -4.10
N TYR A 144 -5.40 -19.49 -4.56
CA TYR A 144 -5.61 -18.31 -3.71
C TYR A 144 -7.09 -17.90 -3.81
N PRO A 145 -7.97 -18.45 -2.94
CA PRO A 145 -9.41 -18.29 -3.09
C PRO A 145 -9.92 -16.87 -2.77
N ILE A 146 -9.14 -16.06 -2.07
CA ILE A 146 -9.52 -14.71 -1.66
C ILE A 146 -8.64 -13.71 -2.38
N SER A 147 -9.25 -12.67 -2.93
CA SER A 147 -8.51 -11.60 -3.58
C SER A 147 -9.13 -10.23 -3.32
N MET A 148 -8.29 -9.22 -3.33
CA MET A 148 -8.64 -7.81 -3.26
C MET A 148 -8.06 -7.11 -4.48
N ALA A 149 -8.90 -6.41 -5.22
CA ALA A 149 -8.49 -5.75 -6.45
C ALA A 149 -9.04 -4.31 -6.50
N GLY A 150 -8.33 -3.44 -7.19
CA GLY A 150 -8.73 -2.05 -7.33
C GLY A 150 -8.16 -1.38 -8.57
N ARG A 151 -8.67 -0.17 -8.82
CA ARG A 151 -8.18 0.76 -9.84
C ARG A 151 -7.88 2.08 -9.19
N ALA A 152 -6.66 2.55 -9.26
CA ALA A 152 -6.23 3.81 -8.66
C ALA A 152 -6.31 4.96 -9.67
N PHE A 153 -6.98 6.03 -9.28
CA PHE A 153 -7.18 7.22 -10.10
C PHE A 153 -6.63 8.46 -9.40
N LEU A 154 -6.15 9.42 -10.17
CA LEU A 154 -5.96 10.78 -9.68
C LEU A 154 -7.33 11.39 -9.29
N THR A 155 -7.30 12.50 -8.56
CA THR A 155 -8.52 13.18 -8.07
C THR A 155 -9.40 13.76 -9.18
N ASP A 156 -8.95 13.73 -10.45
CA ASP A 156 -9.79 14.06 -11.60
C ASP A 156 -10.82 12.96 -11.92
N GLY A 157 -10.70 11.79 -11.29
CA GLY A 157 -11.60 10.64 -11.44
C GLY A 157 -11.51 9.92 -12.80
N VAL A 158 -10.59 10.32 -13.68
CA VAL A 158 -10.44 9.74 -15.02
C VAL A 158 -9.03 9.27 -15.35
N THR A 159 -8.01 9.87 -14.75
CA THR A 159 -6.62 9.47 -14.96
C THR A 159 -6.29 8.28 -14.05
N GLU A 160 -6.35 7.08 -14.62
CA GLU A 160 -5.90 5.86 -13.93
C GLU A 160 -4.36 5.83 -13.88
N ILE A 161 -3.79 5.42 -12.73
CA ILE A 161 -2.34 5.45 -12.51
C ILE A 161 -1.74 4.07 -12.20
N ASN A 162 -2.50 3.20 -11.59
CA ASN A 162 -2.11 1.81 -11.31
C ASN A 162 -3.34 0.95 -10.96
N SER A 163 -3.11 -0.37 -10.82
CA SER A 163 -4.11 -1.30 -10.31
C SER A 163 -3.50 -2.22 -9.25
N PRO A 164 -3.89 -2.12 -7.97
CA PRO A 164 -3.54 -3.10 -6.95
C PRO A 164 -4.33 -4.40 -7.15
N PHE A 165 -3.65 -5.54 -6.91
CA PHE A 165 -4.25 -6.86 -6.89
C PHE A 165 -3.55 -7.75 -5.88
N HIS A 166 -4.22 -8.06 -4.76
CA HIS A 166 -3.68 -8.87 -3.67
C HIS A 166 -4.46 -10.18 -3.58
N GLN A 167 -3.75 -11.27 -3.37
CA GLN A 167 -4.31 -12.61 -3.32
C GLN A 167 -3.91 -13.31 -2.03
N PHE A 168 -4.83 -14.05 -1.42
CA PHE A 168 -4.65 -14.67 -0.12
C PHE A 168 -5.06 -16.15 -0.18
N LYS A 169 -4.26 -16.97 0.50
CA LYS A 169 -4.48 -18.40 0.65
C LYS A 169 -4.38 -18.77 2.13
N PRO A 170 -5.49 -19.14 2.79
CA PRO A 170 -5.44 -19.67 4.15
C PRO A 170 -4.58 -20.92 4.22
N THR A 171 -3.81 -21.08 5.28
CA THR A 171 -3.05 -22.28 5.63
C THR A 171 -3.49 -22.82 7.00
N GLU A 172 -2.97 -23.97 7.41
CA GLU A 172 -3.32 -24.57 8.71
C GLU A 172 -2.93 -23.67 9.89
N ASP A 173 -1.79 -22.97 9.81
CA ASP A 173 -1.23 -22.14 10.89
C ASP A 173 -1.29 -20.63 10.59
N GLY A 174 -1.92 -20.22 9.48
CA GLY A 174 -1.95 -18.81 9.11
C GLY A 174 -2.43 -18.58 7.68
N PHE A 175 -1.61 -17.95 6.84
CA PHE A 175 -1.93 -17.72 5.44
C PHE A 175 -0.70 -17.36 4.60
N GLU A 176 -0.81 -17.59 3.30
CA GLU A 176 0.07 -17.00 2.29
C GLU A 176 -0.59 -15.80 1.66
N VAL A 177 0.20 -14.78 1.31
CA VAL A 177 -0.26 -13.61 0.58
C VAL A 177 0.69 -13.25 -0.53
N GLU A 178 0.14 -12.92 -1.68
CA GLU A 178 0.84 -12.24 -2.74
C GLU A 178 0.20 -10.87 -2.96
N THR A 179 0.97 -9.82 -2.68
CA THR A 179 0.57 -8.46 -2.99
C THR A 179 1.18 -8.05 -4.32
N ALA A 180 0.41 -7.39 -5.17
CA ALA A 180 0.87 -6.86 -6.44
C ALA A 180 0.25 -5.49 -6.73
N VAL A 181 1.01 -4.61 -7.38
CA VAL A 181 0.51 -3.37 -7.99
C VAL A 181 1.05 -3.27 -9.41
N TYR A 182 0.15 -3.05 -10.36
CA TYR A 182 0.44 -2.97 -11.80
C TYR A 182 0.58 -1.51 -12.21
N TRP A 183 1.69 -1.21 -12.84
CA TRP A 183 2.13 0.14 -13.21
C TRP A 183 2.19 0.34 -14.71
N PRO A 184 2.10 1.59 -15.20
CA PRO A 184 2.42 1.90 -16.60
C PRO A 184 3.80 1.35 -16.99
N GLU A 185 3.95 0.86 -18.21
CA GLU A 185 5.23 0.36 -18.73
C GLU A 185 6.37 1.40 -18.60
N LYS A 186 6.02 2.69 -18.74
CA LYS A 186 6.98 3.80 -18.68
C LYS A 186 7.42 4.20 -17.28
N VAL A 187 6.84 3.60 -16.23
CA VAL A 187 7.26 3.90 -14.87
C VAL A 187 8.72 3.47 -14.65
N PRO A 188 9.57 4.31 -14.03
CA PRO A 188 10.93 3.95 -13.68
C PRO A 188 10.99 2.69 -12.80
N ASP A 189 12.01 1.88 -12.97
CA ASP A 189 12.19 0.64 -12.21
C ASP A 189 12.37 0.90 -10.70
N GLU A 190 12.84 2.09 -10.36
CA GLU A 190 12.98 2.55 -8.96
C GLU A 190 11.63 2.63 -8.24
N ILE A 191 10.56 3.09 -8.92
CA ILE A 191 9.20 3.07 -8.36
C ILE A 191 8.75 1.62 -8.15
N VAL A 192 8.93 0.77 -9.16
CA VAL A 192 8.51 -0.64 -9.11
C VAL A 192 9.20 -1.38 -7.96
N LYS A 193 10.52 -1.24 -7.83
CA LYS A 193 11.32 -1.86 -6.77
C LYS A 193 11.00 -1.26 -5.40
N GLY A 194 10.94 0.07 -5.31
CA GLY A 194 10.62 0.78 -4.08
C GLY A 194 9.24 0.40 -3.56
N HIS A 195 8.25 0.29 -4.45
CA HIS A 195 6.90 -0.11 -4.05
C HIS A 195 6.79 -1.59 -3.67
N SER A 196 7.63 -2.48 -4.22
CA SER A 196 7.70 -3.87 -3.72
C SER A 196 8.15 -3.91 -2.25
N LEU A 197 9.12 -3.06 -1.87
CA LEU A 197 9.54 -2.91 -0.48
C LEU A 197 8.46 -2.24 0.37
N HIS A 198 7.79 -1.21 -0.15
CA HIS A 198 6.65 -0.55 0.50
C HIS A 198 5.58 -1.58 0.87
N LEU A 199 5.14 -2.41 -0.08
CA LEU A 199 4.16 -3.48 0.15
C LEU A 199 4.61 -4.46 1.26
N ALA A 200 5.88 -4.84 1.28
CA ALA A 200 6.41 -5.71 2.33
C ALA A 200 6.37 -5.06 3.71
N CYS A 201 6.75 -3.78 3.81
CA CYS A 201 6.74 -3.03 5.05
C CYS A 201 5.31 -2.78 5.55
N GLU A 202 4.42 -2.34 4.66
CA GLU A 202 3.02 -2.07 4.98
C GLU A 202 2.33 -3.33 5.51
N PHE A 203 2.54 -4.46 4.83
CA PHE A 203 1.95 -5.72 5.22
C PHE A 203 2.49 -6.21 6.57
N TYR A 204 3.80 -6.12 6.78
CA TYR A 204 4.44 -6.48 8.04
C TYR A 204 3.97 -5.63 9.22
N GLU A 205 3.89 -4.32 9.04
CA GLU A 205 3.36 -3.43 10.09
C GLU A 205 1.86 -3.68 10.33
N GLY A 206 1.08 -3.96 9.28
CA GLY A 206 -0.31 -4.39 9.40
C GLY A 206 -0.46 -5.66 10.25
N LEU A 207 0.44 -6.64 10.11
CA LEU A 207 0.45 -7.84 10.95
C LEU A 207 0.70 -7.49 12.44
N LYS A 208 1.59 -6.55 12.74
CA LYS A 208 1.82 -6.08 14.13
C LYS A 208 0.57 -5.44 14.73
N LEU A 209 -0.22 -4.72 13.92
CA LEU A 209 -1.45 -4.09 14.35
C LEU A 209 -2.56 -5.10 14.75
N THR A 210 -2.42 -6.38 14.40
CA THR A 210 -3.27 -7.44 14.95
C THR A 210 -3.03 -7.69 16.45
N GLY A 211 -1.93 -7.17 17.02
CA GLY A 211 -1.51 -7.36 18.40
C GLY A 211 -0.90 -8.73 18.72
N LYS A 212 -0.69 -9.57 17.70
CA LYS A 212 -0.14 -10.94 17.87
C LYS A 212 1.33 -11.07 17.49
N LEU A 213 1.83 -10.20 16.63
CA LEU A 213 3.25 -10.15 16.31
C LEU A 213 3.97 -9.33 17.39
N ILE A 214 4.86 -9.97 18.14
CA ILE A 214 5.64 -9.35 19.23
C ILE A 214 7.06 -9.04 18.72
#